data_dcf1972b5825fbdadce0fdc20ec7ffb3
#
_entry.id   dcf1972b5825fbdadce0fdc20ec7ffb3
#
_cell.length_a   1.000
_cell.length_b   1.000
_cell.length_c   1.000
_cell.angle_alpha   90.00
_cell.angle_beta   90.00
_cell.angle_gamma   90.00
#
_symmetry.space_group_name_H-M   'P 1'
#
loop_
_entity.id
_entity.type
_entity.pdbx_description
1 polymer ?
#
loop_
_entity_poly.entity_id
_entity_poly.type
_entity_poly.pdbx_seq_one_letter_code
_entity_poly.pdbx_strand_id
1 'polypeptide(L)'
;MNATSANHSVVQKPRVLAAILWGGVIAGAFDLTYAMVFYGLRGVKPIRISQSIASGLLGPKAYEGGVATAILGVVLHFVIAIGAATVFYLVSRKLTFLTQKPVLWGPLYGAAIYFFMHLVVLPLAANPRFRTTTLSISTVCDFAVHMLLIGPAIALAARRFSSN
;
A
#
# COMPACT_ATOMS: atom_id res chain seq x y z
N MET A 1 -4.24 -54.82 17.82
CA MET A 1 -3.44 -53.68 18.28
C MET A 1 -3.60 -52.59 17.22
N ASN A 2 -4.54 -51.65 17.46
CA ASN A 2 -4.77 -50.51 16.53
C ASN A 2 -3.97 -49.31 17.03
N ALA A 3 -2.89 -49.02 16.32
CA ALA A 3 -2.15 -47.78 16.52
C ALA A 3 -2.96 -46.63 15.90
N THR A 4 -3.68 -45.90 16.75
CA THR A 4 -4.36 -44.65 16.38
C THR A 4 -3.28 -43.61 16.10
N SER A 5 -3.01 -43.39 14.84
CA SER A 5 -2.14 -42.27 14.40
C SER A 5 -2.81 -40.94 14.80
N ALA A 6 -2.39 -40.38 15.92
CA ALA A 6 -2.75 -39.01 16.30
C ALA A 6 -2.16 -38.05 15.28
N ASN A 7 -3.00 -37.59 14.37
CA ASN A 7 -2.66 -36.56 13.40
C ASN A 7 -2.55 -35.24 14.16
N HIS A 8 -1.37 -34.94 14.71
CA HIS A 8 -1.05 -33.64 15.28
C HIS A 8 -1.02 -32.61 14.14
N SER A 9 -2.16 -31.98 13.89
CA SER A 9 -2.21 -30.79 13.07
C SER A 9 -1.34 -29.71 13.74
N VAL A 10 -0.15 -29.50 13.18
CA VAL A 10 0.75 -28.44 13.62
C VAL A 10 0.07 -27.10 13.30
N VAL A 11 -0.57 -26.50 14.31
CA VAL A 11 -1.13 -25.15 14.20
C VAL A 11 0.03 -24.18 13.97
N GLN A 12 0.19 -23.75 12.73
CA GLN A 12 1.23 -22.79 12.41
C GLN A 12 0.93 -21.45 13.08
N LYS A 13 1.88 -20.95 13.89
CA LYS A 13 1.77 -19.60 14.49
C LYS A 13 1.68 -18.54 13.39
N PRO A 14 0.81 -17.53 13.55
CA PRO A 14 0.70 -16.45 12.58
C PRO A 14 2.03 -15.71 12.44
N ARG A 15 2.48 -15.54 11.21
CA ARG A 15 3.69 -14.77 10.88
C ARG A 15 3.31 -13.31 10.65
N VAL A 16 2.97 -12.61 11.73
CA VAL A 16 2.50 -11.21 11.73
C VAL A 16 3.39 -10.28 10.91
N LEU A 17 4.68 -10.28 11.25
CA LEU A 17 5.65 -9.43 10.56
C LEU A 17 5.76 -9.75 9.07
N ALA A 18 5.72 -11.04 8.71
CA ALA A 18 5.75 -11.44 7.31
C ALA A 18 4.51 -10.96 6.55
N ALA A 19 3.30 -11.05 7.14
CA ALA A 19 2.09 -10.54 6.53
C ALA A 19 2.17 -9.03 6.26
N ILE A 20 2.61 -8.27 7.25
CA ILE A 20 2.71 -6.81 7.17
C ILE A 20 3.80 -6.39 6.19
N LEU A 21 5.00 -6.93 6.33
CA LEU A 21 6.14 -6.52 5.49
C LEU A 21 5.93 -6.94 4.02
N TRP A 22 5.57 -8.19 3.74
CA TRP A 22 5.33 -8.62 2.37
C TRP A 22 4.13 -7.91 1.75
N GLY A 23 3.03 -7.74 2.52
CA GLY A 23 1.87 -7.00 2.04
C GLY A 23 2.21 -5.56 1.69
N GLY A 24 2.91 -4.86 2.58
CA GLY A 24 3.30 -3.46 2.37
C GLY A 24 4.36 -3.27 1.28
N VAL A 25 5.40 -4.12 1.25
CA VAL A 25 6.47 -4.02 0.24
C VAL A 25 5.95 -4.35 -1.15
N ILE A 26 5.16 -5.40 -1.32
CA ILE A 26 4.60 -5.76 -2.64
C ILE A 26 3.62 -4.68 -3.12
N ALA A 27 2.71 -4.23 -2.26
CA ALA A 27 1.76 -3.17 -2.60
C ALA A 27 2.48 -1.87 -2.94
N GLY A 28 3.46 -1.46 -2.11
CA GLY A 28 4.28 -0.27 -2.35
C GLY A 28 5.11 -0.37 -3.63
N ALA A 29 5.66 -1.55 -3.94
CA ALA A 29 6.39 -1.76 -5.18
C ALA A 29 5.48 -1.63 -6.42
N PHE A 30 4.27 -2.19 -6.39
CA PHE A 30 3.30 -2.03 -7.47
C PHE A 30 2.92 -0.57 -7.68
N ASP A 31 2.62 0.15 -6.60
CA ASP A 31 2.21 1.55 -6.66
C ASP A 31 3.34 2.46 -7.16
N LEU A 32 4.54 2.29 -6.62
CA LEU A 32 5.70 3.08 -7.05
C LEU A 32 6.07 2.77 -8.51
N THR A 33 6.03 1.50 -8.91
CA THR A 33 6.29 1.11 -10.31
C THR A 33 5.25 1.72 -11.24
N TYR A 34 3.97 1.64 -10.89
CA TYR A 34 2.91 2.30 -11.63
C TYR A 34 3.20 3.81 -11.77
N ALA A 35 3.48 4.49 -10.67
CA ALA A 35 3.77 5.92 -10.70
C ALA A 35 4.97 6.24 -11.59
N MET A 36 6.08 5.47 -11.49
CA MET A 36 7.26 5.66 -12.33
C MET A 36 6.96 5.46 -13.82
N VAL A 37 6.19 4.44 -14.18
CA VAL A 37 5.81 4.17 -15.57
C VAL A 37 4.81 5.22 -16.07
N PHE A 38 3.73 5.41 -15.34
CA PHE A 38 2.62 6.27 -15.77
C PHE A 38 3.03 7.74 -15.96
N TYR A 39 3.73 8.30 -14.97
CA TYR A 39 4.20 9.69 -15.04
C TYR A 39 5.49 9.80 -15.87
N GLY A 40 6.33 8.76 -15.89
CA GLY A 40 7.52 8.70 -16.75
C GLY A 40 7.17 8.79 -18.23
N LEU A 41 6.15 8.07 -18.69
CA LEU A 41 5.62 8.16 -20.07
C LEU A 41 5.07 9.55 -20.41
N ARG A 42 4.77 10.37 -19.40
CA ARG A 42 4.36 11.79 -19.54
C ARG A 42 5.52 12.76 -19.40
N GLY A 43 6.76 12.26 -19.42
CA GLY A 43 7.97 13.08 -19.37
C GLY A 43 8.41 13.50 -17.97
N VAL A 44 7.79 13.01 -16.90
CA VAL A 44 8.22 13.30 -15.53
C VAL A 44 9.44 12.44 -15.17
N LYS A 45 10.53 13.08 -14.79
CA LYS A 45 11.76 12.37 -14.39
C LYS A 45 11.53 11.55 -13.11
N PRO A 46 12.04 10.30 -12.99
CA PRO A 46 11.86 9.44 -11.82
C PRO A 46 12.22 10.13 -10.49
N ILE A 47 13.29 10.92 -10.47
CA ILE A 47 13.67 11.68 -9.28
C ILE A 47 12.56 12.64 -8.83
N ARG A 48 11.84 13.27 -9.76
CA ARG A 48 10.75 14.20 -9.46
C ARG A 48 9.52 13.48 -8.90
N ILE A 49 9.27 12.26 -9.35
CA ILE A 49 8.17 11.41 -8.83
C ILE A 49 8.45 11.10 -7.36
N SER A 50 9.66 10.64 -7.03
CA SER A 50 10.05 10.38 -5.64
C SER A 50 10.03 11.65 -4.77
N GLN A 51 10.54 12.77 -5.30
CA GLN A 51 10.51 14.06 -4.60
C GLN A 51 9.08 14.57 -4.36
N SER A 52 8.13 14.24 -5.23
CA SER A 52 6.73 14.62 -5.02
C SER A 52 6.16 13.95 -3.76
N ILE A 53 6.53 12.71 -3.49
CA ILE A 53 6.13 12.03 -2.25
C ILE A 53 6.75 12.72 -1.03
N ALA A 54 8.06 13.02 -1.09
CA ALA A 54 8.74 13.76 -0.02
C ALA A 54 8.14 15.16 0.22
N SER A 55 7.58 15.77 -0.84
CA SER A 55 6.94 17.09 -0.73
C SER A 55 5.66 17.07 0.13
N GLY A 56 5.07 15.92 0.31
CA GLY A 56 3.97 15.75 1.27
C GLY A 56 4.38 16.13 2.70
N LEU A 57 5.65 15.91 3.06
CA LEU A 57 6.21 16.25 4.38
C LEU A 57 6.98 17.59 4.36
N LEU A 58 7.82 17.81 3.35
CA LEU A 58 8.74 18.96 3.28
C LEU A 58 8.19 20.16 2.51
N GLY A 59 7.00 20.03 1.93
CA GLY A 59 6.46 21.04 1.01
C GLY A 59 7.27 21.15 -0.28
N PRO A 60 7.12 22.26 -1.05
CA PRO A 60 7.78 22.44 -2.34
C PRO A 60 9.31 22.38 -2.30
N LYS A 61 9.94 22.65 -1.17
CA LYS A 61 11.41 22.56 -0.99
C LYS A 61 11.97 21.16 -1.24
N ALA A 62 11.13 20.11 -1.16
CA ALA A 62 11.56 18.75 -1.49
C ALA A 62 12.15 18.65 -2.91
N TYR A 63 11.71 19.47 -3.83
CA TYR A 63 12.21 19.45 -5.22
C TYR A 63 13.63 20.04 -5.39
N GLU A 64 14.16 20.71 -4.38
CA GLU A 64 15.49 21.32 -4.38
C GLU A 64 16.54 20.42 -3.73
N GLY A 65 16.12 19.41 -2.94
CA GLY A 65 17.01 18.56 -2.15
C GLY A 65 17.67 17.40 -2.91
N GLY A 66 17.58 17.37 -4.25
CA GLY A 66 18.30 16.40 -5.08
C GLY A 66 17.93 14.94 -4.76
N VAL A 67 18.95 14.08 -4.74
CA VAL A 67 18.81 12.63 -4.48
C VAL A 67 18.37 12.36 -3.04
N ALA A 68 18.79 13.16 -2.08
CA ALA A 68 18.46 12.96 -0.68
C ALA A 68 16.94 13.00 -0.44
N THR A 69 16.25 13.99 -0.98
CA THR A 69 14.78 14.10 -0.88
C THR A 69 14.06 13.07 -1.73
N ALA A 70 14.64 12.60 -2.83
CA ALA A 70 14.09 11.48 -3.59
C ALA A 70 14.13 10.17 -2.78
N ILE A 71 15.26 9.88 -2.11
CA ILE A 71 15.37 8.72 -1.20
C ILE A 71 14.35 8.83 -0.07
N LEU A 72 14.25 10.02 0.55
CA LEU A 72 13.25 10.27 1.59
C LEU A 72 11.83 9.96 1.06
N GLY A 73 11.50 10.38 -0.15
CA GLY A 73 10.20 10.09 -0.76
C GLY A 73 9.93 8.59 -0.90
N VAL A 74 10.92 7.82 -1.37
CA VAL A 74 10.81 6.36 -1.45
C VAL A 74 10.61 5.72 -0.08
N VAL A 75 11.38 6.16 0.93
CA VAL A 75 11.23 5.66 2.30
C VAL A 75 9.84 5.96 2.85
N LEU A 76 9.36 7.20 2.72
CA LEU A 76 8.02 7.59 3.16
C LEU A 76 6.93 6.78 2.46
N HIS A 77 7.09 6.53 1.16
CA HIS A 77 6.17 5.71 0.38
C HIS A 77 6.02 4.30 0.97
N PHE A 78 7.13 3.62 1.23
CA PHE A 78 7.08 2.29 1.83
C PHE A 78 6.59 2.30 3.28
N VAL A 79 6.89 3.33 4.06
CA VAL A 79 6.32 3.50 5.41
C VAL A 79 4.79 3.58 5.34
N ILE A 80 4.24 4.35 4.42
CA ILE A 80 2.78 4.47 4.22
C ILE A 80 2.19 3.12 3.77
N ALA A 81 2.82 2.45 2.81
CA ALA A 81 2.35 1.16 2.30
C ALA A 81 2.37 0.06 3.37
N ILE A 82 3.44 0.00 4.18
CA ILE A 82 3.54 -0.91 5.33
C ILE A 82 2.51 -0.55 6.41
N GLY A 83 2.28 0.74 6.64
CA GLY A 83 1.23 1.23 7.53
C GLY A 83 -0.16 0.76 7.09
N ALA A 84 -0.48 0.87 5.81
CA ALA A 84 -1.73 0.35 5.25
C ALA A 84 -1.85 -1.17 5.42
N ALA A 85 -0.79 -1.94 5.14
CA ALA A 85 -0.78 -3.39 5.36
C ALA A 85 -0.97 -3.75 6.85
N THR A 86 -0.39 -2.94 7.75
CA THR A 86 -0.56 -3.11 9.21
C THR A 86 -2.01 -2.93 9.62
N VAL A 87 -2.65 -1.85 9.16
CA VAL A 87 -4.07 -1.59 9.46
C VAL A 87 -4.95 -2.75 8.98
N PHE A 88 -4.78 -3.19 7.72
CA PHE A 88 -5.54 -4.32 7.20
C PHE A 88 -5.34 -5.58 8.04
N TYR A 89 -4.08 -5.91 8.35
CA TYR A 89 -3.77 -7.09 9.16
C TYR A 89 -4.42 -7.03 10.53
N LEU A 90 -4.30 -5.92 11.25
CA LEU A 90 -4.89 -5.76 12.58
C LEU A 90 -6.42 -5.85 12.56
N VAL A 91 -7.07 -5.24 11.57
CA VAL A 91 -8.53 -5.31 11.40
C VAL A 91 -8.96 -6.74 11.03
N SER A 92 -8.20 -7.42 10.16
CA SER A 92 -8.51 -8.80 9.75
C SER A 92 -8.38 -9.81 10.89
N ARG A 93 -7.66 -9.49 11.95
CA ARG A 93 -7.61 -10.32 13.19
C ARG A 93 -8.93 -10.34 13.93
N LYS A 94 -9.69 -9.25 13.85
CA LYS A 94 -11.05 -9.16 14.44
C LYS A 94 -12.12 -9.57 13.43
N LEU A 95 -11.94 -9.21 12.17
CA LEU A 95 -12.87 -9.46 11.08
C LEU A 95 -12.29 -10.52 10.12
N THR A 96 -12.35 -11.79 10.53
CA THR A 96 -11.68 -12.90 9.82
C THR A 96 -12.19 -13.10 8.39
N PHE A 97 -13.41 -12.67 8.08
CA PHE A 97 -13.97 -12.74 6.73
C PHE A 97 -13.15 -11.94 5.70
N LEU A 98 -12.36 -10.94 6.12
CA LEU A 98 -11.49 -10.15 5.24
C LEU A 98 -10.40 -11.01 4.59
N THR A 99 -9.86 -11.98 5.33
CA THR A 99 -8.85 -12.91 4.81
C THR A 99 -9.46 -14.14 4.13
N GLN A 100 -10.71 -14.46 4.41
CA GLN A 100 -11.40 -15.59 3.76
C GLN A 100 -11.70 -15.31 2.29
N LYS A 101 -12.08 -14.07 1.95
CA LYS A 101 -12.44 -13.64 0.58
C LYS A 101 -11.55 -12.46 0.13
N PRO A 102 -10.22 -12.65 -0.04
CA PRO A 102 -9.30 -11.54 -0.35
C PRO A 102 -9.56 -10.94 -1.73
N VAL A 103 -10.11 -11.70 -2.67
CA VAL A 103 -10.49 -11.21 -4.02
C VAL A 103 -11.63 -10.18 -3.95
N LEU A 104 -12.49 -10.26 -2.95
CA LEU A 104 -13.56 -9.29 -2.72
C LEU A 104 -13.09 -8.12 -1.85
N TRP A 105 -12.48 -8.44 -0.71
CA TRP A 105 -12.11 -7.43 0.29
C TRP A 105 -10.83 -6.68 -0.04
N GLY A 106 -9.95 -7.27 -0.87
CA GLY A 106 -8.76 -6.59 -1.37
C GLY A 106 -9.10 -5.34 -2.17
N PRO A 107 -9.89 -5.45 -3.27
CA PRO A 107 -10.32 -4.28 -4.04
C PRO A 107 -11.04 -3.23 -3.20
N LEU A 108 -11.94 -3.62 -2.30
CA LEU A 108 -12.63 -2.69 -1.41
C LEU A 108 -11.66 -1.97 -0.46
N TYR A 109 -10.66 -2.68 0.04
CA TYR A 109 -9.62 -2.06 0.86
C TYR A 109 -8.73 -1.13 0.05
N GLY A 110 -8.40 -1.49 -1.19
CA GLY A 110 -7.68 -0.61 -2.12
C GLY A 110 -8.43 0.70 -2.37
N ALA A 111 -9.74 0.62 -2.59
CA ALA A 111 -10.60 1.81 -2.69
C ALA A 111 -10.58 2.64 -1.39
N ALA A 112 -10.64 1.98 -0.22
CA ALA A 112 -10.57 2.68 1.06
C ALA A 112 -9.22 3.39 1.27
N ILE A 113 -8.09 2.76 0.89
CA ILE A 113 -6.77 3.41 0.90
C ILE A 113 -6.77 4.63 0.00
N TYR A 114 -7.26 4.50 -1.24
CA TYR A 114 -7.32 5.60 -2.18
C TYR A 114 -8.09 6.80 -1.62
N PHE A 115 -9.29 6.58 -1.11
CA PHE A 115 -10.09 7.66 -0.51
C PHE A 115 -9.45 8.23 0.73
N PHE A 116 -8.86 7.42 1.59
CA PHE A 116 -8.13 7.91 2.77
C PHE A 116 -6.96 8.81 2.37
N MET A 117 -6.18 8.40 1.36
CA MET A 117 -5.09 9.23 0.84
C MET A 117 -5.61 10.57 0.29
N HIS A 118 -6.66 10.56 -0.53
CA HIS A 118 -7.15 11.76 -1.19
C HIS A 118 -7.97 12.68 -0.30
N LEU A 119 -8.70 12.14 0.68
CA LEU A 119 -9.56 12.94 1.55
C LEU A 119 -8.91 13.34 2.87
N VAL A 120 -7.84 12.62 3.29
CA VAL A 120 -7.19 12.88 4.57
C VAL A 120 -5.72 13.24 4.38
N VAL A 121 -4.92 12.35 3.77
CA VAL A 121 -3.46 12.52 3.75
C VAL A 121 -3.03 13.67 2.84
N LEU A 122 -3.51 13.71 1.60
CA LEU A 122 -3.12 14.75 0.64
C LEU A 122 -3.59 16.15 1.05
N PRO A 123 -4.81 16.38 1.57
CA PRO A 123 -5.21 17.70 2.09
C PRO A 123 -4.38 18.18 3.27
N LEU A 124 -3.88 17.27 4.11
CA LEU A 124 -3.02 17.58 5.26
C LEU A 124 -1.54 17.71 4.89
N ALA A 125 -1.17 17.39 3.64
CA ALA A 125 0.21 17.45 3.20
C ALA A 125 0.75 18.89 3.17
N ALA A 126 2.06 19.03 3.41
CA ALA A 126 2.75 20.31 3.41
C ALA A 126 2.83 20.97 2.02
N ASN A 127 2.63 20.20 0.94
CA ASN A 127 2.58 20.75 -0.42
C ASN A 127 1.14 21.16 -0.77
N PRO A 128 0.86 22.47 -0.96
CA PRO A 128 -0.48 22.98 -1.26
C PRO A 128 -1.09 22.42 -2.56
N ARG A 129 -0.26 21.96 -3.51
CA ARG A 129 -0.73 21.38 -4.79
C ARG A 129 -1.56 20.11 -4.60
N PHE A 130 -1.41 19.41 -3.47
CA PHE A 130 -2.17 18.20 -3.18
C PHE A 130 -3.58 18.48 -2.65
N ARG A 131 -3.89 19.71 -2.30
CA ARG A 131 -5.21 20.10 -1.76
C ARG A 131 -6.31 20.19 -2.82
N THR A 132 -5.93 20.27 -4.09
CA THR A 132 -6.88 20.34 -5.20
C THR A 132 -6.82 19.05 -6.00
N THR A 133 -7.87 18.23 -5.88
CA THR A 133 -8.02 17.02 -6.70
C THR A 133 -8.96 17.34 -7.85
N THR A 134 -8.45 17.25 -9.08
CA THR A 134 -9.28 17.34 -10.28
C THR A 134 -9.53 15.95 -10.84
N LEU A 135 -10.75 15.69 -11.30
CA LEU A 135 -11.04 14.46 -12.03
C LEU A 135 -10.26 14.47 -13.35
N SER A 136 -9.35 13.53 -13.49
CA SER A 136 -8.49 13.38 -14.65
C SER A 136 -8.25 11.89 -14.93
N ILE A 137 -7.68 11.58 -16.08
CA ILE A 137 -7.33 10.19 -16.40
C ILE A 137 -6.36 9.59 -15.37
N SER A 138 -5.45 10.41 -14.80
CA SER A 138 -4.57 9.94 -13.74
C SER A 138 -5.35 9.52 -12.50
N THR A 139 -6.31 10.31 -12.07
CA THR A 139 -7.16 10.01 -10.90
C THR A 139 -7.90 8.67 -11.06
N VAL A 140 -8.43 8.41 -12.26
CA VAL A 140 -9.11 7.15 -12.56
C VAL A 140 -8.14 5.97 -12.58
N CYS A 141 -6.96 6.13 -13.21
CA CYS A 141 -5.94 5.08 -13.24
C CYS A 141 -5.38 4.80 -11.84
N ASP A 142 -5.11 5.84 -11.05
CA ASP A 142 -4.64 5.71 -9.67
C ASP A 142 -5.65 4.93 -8.82
N PHE A 143 -6.94 5.24 -8.94
CA PHE A 143 -8.02 4.51 -8.28
C PHE A 143 -8.06 3.03 -8.69
N ALA A 144 -7.98 2.77 -9.99
CA ALA A 144 -7.99 1.40 -10.52
C ALA A 144 -6.79 0.58 -10.01
N VAL A 145 -5.59 1.17 -9.96
CA VAL A 145 -4.40 0.51 -9.44
C VAL A 145 -4.54 0.18 -7.95
N HIS A 146 -5.08 1.10 -7.17
CA HIS A 146 -5.36 0.84 -5.76
C HIS A 146 -6.34 -0.33 -5.56
N MET A 147 -7.42 -0.37 -6.33
CA MET A 147 -8.40 -1.45 -6.26
C MET A 147 -7.88 -2.79 -6.78
N LEU A 148 -7.15 -2.78 -7.90
CA LEU A 148 -6.83 -4.02 -8.62
C LEU A 148 -5.48 -4.63 -8.25
N LEU A 149 -4.54 -3.82 -7.73
CA LEU A 149 -3.19 -4.27 -7.39
C LEU A 149 -2.87 -4.10 -5.90
N ILE A 150 -3.02 -2.88 -5.36
CA ILE A 150 -2.53 -2.56 -4.02
C ILE A 150 -3.35 -3.28 -2.94
N GLY A 151 -4.66 -3.11 -2.96
CA GLY A 151 -5.53 -3.75 -1.99
C GLY A 151 -5.48 -5.28 -2.03
N PRO A 152 -5.61 -5.93 -3.21
CA PRO A 152 -5.45 -7.37 -3.34
C PRO A 152 -4.08 -7.89 -2.88
N ALA A 153 -2.97 -7.19 -3.17
CA ALA A 153 -1.65 -7.59 -2.70
C ALA A 153 -1.58 -7.66 -1.16
N ILE A 154 -2.12 -6.65 -0.48
CA ILE A 154 -2.20 -6.61 0.98
C ILE A 154 -3.09 -7.74 1.53
N ALA A 155 -4.28 -7.92 0.95
CA ALA A 155 -5.24 -8.91 1.42
C ALA A 155 -4.74 -10.36 1.21
N LEU A 156 -4.08 -10.63 0.08
CA LEU A 156 -3.47 -11.93 -0.21
C LEU A 156 -2.29 -12.23 0.71
N ALA A 157 -1.44 -11.24 0.98
CA ALA A 157 -0.34 -11.39 1.94
C ALA A 157 -0.89 -11.66 3.35
N ALA A 158 -1.89 -10.91 3.79
CA ALA A 158 -2.54 -11.15 5.08
C ALA A 158 -3.13 -12.57 5.16
N ARG A 159 -3.82 -13.04 4.12
CA ARG A 159 -4.35 -14.40 4.05
C ARG A 159 -3.24 -15.45 4.09
N ARG A 160 -2.14 -15.25 3.33
CA ARG A 160 -1.05 -16.23 3.21
C ARG A 160 -0.34 -16.49 4.53
N PHE A 161 -0.26 -15.48 5.40
CA PHE A 161 0.47 -15.53 6.66
C PHE A 161 -0.42 -15.52 7.90
N SER A 162 -1.76 -15.40 7.75
CA SER A 162 -2.67 -15.71 8.85
C SER A 162 -2.78 -17.22 8.99
N SER A 163 -2.54 -17.74 10.20
CA SER A 163 -2.89 -19.11 10.53
C SER A 163 -4.41 -19.16 10.72
N ASN A 164 -5.10 -19.84 9.86
CA ASN A 164 -6.43 -20.36 10.13
C ASN A 164 -6.30 -21.79 10.59
#